data_5eb49ecc16b60f0e74d70eae669bdfde
#
_entry.id   5eb49ecc16b60f0e74d70eae669bdfde
#
_cell.length_a   1.000
_cell.length_b   1.000
_cell.length_c   1.000
_cell.angle_alpha   90.00
_cell.angle_beta   90.00
_cell.angle_gamma   90.00
#
_symmetry.space_group_name_H-M   'P 1'
#
loop_
_entity.id
_entity.type
_entity.pdbx_description
1 polymer ?
#
loop_
_entity_poly.entity_id
_entity_poly.type
_entity_poly.pdbx_seq_one_letter_code
_entity_poly.pdbx_strand_id
1 'polypeptide(L)'
;MKVKASVAAMIAVTILVGACTVRYQPSNLGGLYSQAARHHGPERHAIIVIPGILGSRLEDSVTGQVAWGAFSGGYAKPNNPAGASLLALPMARGRPLSELQDEVEATQVLDRIRVRLFGLPVQLKAYFQMIEVLGAGGYRDESLGLSGAVDWGDDHFTCFQFPYDFRRDNVENARRLHEFILDKKAYIQQETERRYGVVDADIKFDIVAHSMGALLARYYLRYGGADLPADGSLPALTWAGSQHVDRAILVAPPNAGSLESLVNLVEGRKFGPTLPRYTPSVLGSFPALYQLLPRSRHGSVVWADGGEPIEDLLDPQLWQEMGWGLASPAEAESLGWLLPEIATAADRRAVALDHQRKSLERARQFAAALDRPGQRPPGLDLMLVAGDAVDTPAVIAVERSTGRLGVLEIGAGDGSVLRSSALMDERIGRTWQPTLQSPIGWTDTLMLFTNHLGLTKDRIFSDNVLYWLLEDPRNS
;
A
#
# COMPACT_ATOMS: atom_id res chain seq x y z
N MET A 1 23.28 61.33 24.94
CA MET A 1 24.10 60.10 25.12
C MET A 1 23.30 58.82 25.42
N LYS A 2 22.18 58.89 26.14
CA LYS A 2 21.38 57.67 26.51
C LYS A 2 20.67 56.97 25.33
N VAL A 3 20.28 57.68 24.27
CA VAL A 3 19.58 57.09 23.11
C VAL A 3 20.51 56.29 22.23
N LYS A 4 21.78 56.64 22.09
CA LYS A 4 22.75 55.89 21.28
C LYS A 4 23.15 54.56 21.90
N ALA A 5 23.16 54.45 23.23
CA ALA A 5 23.46 53.21 23.92
C ALA A 5 22.32 52.16 23.80
N SER A 6 21.04 52.63 23.78
CA SER A 6 19.87 51.73 23.61
C SER A 6 19.78 51.14 22.22
N VAL A 7 20.13 51.89 21.16
CA VAL A 7 20.13 51.41 19.78
C VAL A 7 21.26 50.37 19.55
N ALA A 8 22.46 50.64 20.12
CA ALA A 8 23.56 49.69 20.03
C ALA A 8 23.27 48.36 20.76
N ALA A 9 22.60 48.42 21.92
CA ALA A 9 22.18 47.24 22.66
C ALA A 9 21.10 46.45 21.92
N MET A 10 20.14 47.12 21.27
CA MET A 10 19.09 46.47 20.49
C MET A 10 19.65 45.80 19.22
N ILE A 11 20.62 46.42 18.54
CA ILE A 11 21.32 45.83 17.39
C ILE A 11 22.15 44.59 17.83
N ALA A 12 22.85 44.67 18.95
CA ALA A 12 23.62 43.56 19.49
C ALA A 12 22.74 42.35 19.86
N VAL A 13 21.57 42.58 20.46
CA VAL A 13 20.58 41.54 20.78
C VAL A 13 20.00 40.90 19.48
N THR A 14 19.74 41.69 18.46
CA THR A 14 19.23 41.22 17.17
C THR A 14 20.29 40.35 16.45
N ILE A 15 21.56 40.70 16.54
CA ILE A 15 22.67 39.92 15.98
C ILE A 15 22.86 38.61 16.76
N LEU A 16 22.75 38.63 18.09
CA LEU A 16 22.87 37.43 18.92
C LEU A 16 21.70 36.43 18.72
N VAL A 17 20.48 36.92 18.50
CA VAL A 17 19.34 36.07 18.18
C VAL A 17 19.45 35.49 16.75
N GLY A 18 20.03 36.24 15.81
CA GLY A 18 20.30 35.75 14.45
C GLY A 18 21.42 34.71 14.36
N ALA A 19 22.34 34.69 15.34
CA ALA A 19 23.47 33.73 15.33
C ALA A 19 23.10 32.33 15.84
N CYS A 20 21.91 32.13 16.44
CA CYS A 20 21.44 30.82 16.91
C CYS A 20 20.38 30.16 15.99
N THR A 21 20.09 30.74 14.84
CA THR A 21 19.21 30.06 13.88
C THR A 21 20.00 29.00 13.13
N VAL A 22 19.86 27.77 13.57
CA VAL A 22 20.33 26.61 12.79
C VAL A 22 19.54 26.60 11.47
N ARG A 23 20.22 26.87 10.38
CA ARG A 23 19.62 26.74 9.04
C ARG A 23 19.66 25.27 8.65
N TYR A 24 18.53 24.59 8.78
CA TYR A 24 18.37 23.26 8.21
C TYR A 24 18.38 23.37 6.69
N GLN A 25 19.34 22.75 6.06
CA GLN A 25 19.38 22.54 4.60
C GLN A 25 18.98 21.08 4.30
N PRO A 26 18.33 20.82 3.16
CA PRO A 26 18.13 19.44 2.72
C PRO A 26 19.45 18.73 2.57
N SER A 27 19.53 17.48 3.03
CA SER A 27 20.70 16.62 2.81
C SER A 27 20.99 16.50 1.33
N ASN A 28 22.25 16.68 0.94
CA ASN A 28 22.71 16.34 -0.40
C ASN A 28 22.94 14.83 -0.45
N LEU A 29 21.88 14.06 -0.69
CA LEU A 29 21.94 12.59 -0.68
C LEU A 29 22.96 12.04 -1.68
N GLY A 30 23.03 12.62 -2.88
CA GLY A 30 24.02 12.22 -3.90
C GLY A 30 25.48 12.47 -3.48
N GLY A 31 25.72 13.51 -2.64
CA GLY A 31 27.04 13.74 -2.05
C GLY A 31 27.31 12.83 -0.86
N LEU A 32 26.30 12.69 0.03
CA LEU A 32 26.40 11.90 1.25
C LEU A 32 26.68 10.42 0.95
N TYR A 33 25.90 9.83 0.05
CA TYR A 33 26.01 8.42 -0.32
C TYR A 33 26.89 8.16 -1.56
N SER A 34 27.66 9.14 -2.04
CA SER A 34 28.40 9.02 -3.31
C SER A 34 29.41 7.86 -3.36
N GLN A 35 30.02 7.51 -2.24
CA GLN A 35 30.94 6.37 -2.16
C GLN A 35 30.17 5.05 -2.10
N ALA A 36 29.16 4.95 -1.23
CA ALA A 36 28.32 3.78 -1.11
C ALA A 36 27.56 3.48 -2.41
N ALA A 37 27.08 4.52 -3.12
CA ALA A 37 26.40 4.36 -4.41
C ALA A 37 27.29 3.77 -5.50
N ARG A 38 28.60 4.09 -5.49
CA ARG A 38 29.58 3.58 -6.46
C ARG A 38 30.20 2.24 -6.06
N HIS A 39 30.05 1.88 -4.78
CA HIS A 39 30.48 0.57 -4.32
C HIS A 39 29.43 -0.46 -4.73
N HIS A 40 29.68 -1.18 -5.77
CA HIS A 40 28.81 -2.23 -6.28
C HIS A 40 29.62 -3.50 -6.51
N GLY A 41 29.05 -4.62 -6.11
CA GLY A 41 29.66 -5.94 -6.18
C GLY A 41 28.57 -7.01 -6.10
N PRO A 42 28.93 -8.28 -6.13
CA PRO A 42 27.98 -9.38 -6.07
C PRO A 42 27.17 -9.44 -4.75
N GLU A 43 27.67 -8.77 -3.70
CA GLU A 43 27.02 -8.68 -2.39
C GLU A 43 25.93 -7.62 -2.32
N ARG A 44 25.82 -6.74 -3.31
CA ARG A 44 24.84 -5.67 -3.32
C ARG A 44 23.48 -6.18 -3.77
N HIS A 45 22.50 -6.12 -2.89
CA HIS A 45 21.13 -6.55 -3.21
C HIS A 45 20.44 -5.61 -4.18
N ALA A 46 19.72 -6.17 -5.14
CA ALA A 46 18.80 -5.43 -5.97
C ALA A 46 17.50 -5.16 -5.20
N ILE A 47 16.75 -4.14 -5.64
CA ILE A 47 15.55 -3.66 -4.93
C ILE A 47 14.30 -3.97 -5.74
N ILE A 48 13.25 -4.39 -5.04
CA ILE A 48 11.89 -4.49 -5.57
C ILE A 48 11.02 -3.43 -4.91
N VAL A 49 10.39 -2.58 -5.74
CA VAL A 49 9.46 -1.54 -5.31
C VAL A 49 8.03 -2.01 -5.54
N ILE A 50 7.23 -2.05 -4.48
CA ILE A 50 5.83 -2.50 -4.51
C ILE A 50 4.92 -1.33 -4.15
N PRO A 51 4.06 -0.84 -5.05
CA PRO A 51 3.17 0.28 -4.78
C PRO A 51 2.01 -0.11 -3.86
N GLY A 52 1.30 0.88 -3.35
CA GLY A 52 0.04 0.70 -2.64
C GLY A 52 -1.14 0.48 -3.58
N ILE A 53 -2.34 0.39 -2.99
CA ILE A 53 -3.59 0.39 -3.76
C ILE A 53 -3.65 1.60 -4.69
N LEU A 54 -4.20 1.43 -5.88
CA LEU A 54 -4.27 2.45 -6.95
C LEU A 54 -2.89 2.87 -7.50
N GLY A 55 -1.81 2.23 -7.07
CA GLY A 55 -0.44 2.58 -7.45
C GLY A 55 0.06 1.97 -8.75
N SER A 56 -0.73 1.13 -9.41
CA SER A 56 -0.44 0.57 -10.74
C SER A 56 -1.35 1.17 -11.81
N ARG A 57 -0.86 1.31 -13.01
CA ARG A 57 -1.69 1.56 -14.19
C ARG A 57 -2.36 0.25 -14.59
N LEU A 58 -3.67 0.31 -14.82
CA LEU A 58 -4.46 -0.81 -15.31
C LEU A 58 -4.94 -0.52 -16.72
N GLU A 59 -4.78 -1.50 -17.60
CA GLU A 59 -5.08 -1.37 -19.03
C GLU A 59 -5.71 -2.66 -19.54
N ASP A 60 -6.74 -2.54 -20.35
CA ASP A 60 -7.33 -3.67 -21.07
C ASP A 60 -6.36 -4.14 -22.15
N SER A 61 -5.89 -5.38 -22.04
CA SER A 61 -4.86 -5.95 -22.89
C SER A 61 -5.31 -6.16 -24.34
N VAL A 62 -6.61 -6.21 -24.59
CA VAL A 62 -7.19 -6.39 -25.93
C VAL A 62 -7.39 -5.08 -26.63
N THR A 63 -7.96 -4.09 -25.94
CA THR A 63 -8.35 -2.79 -26.53
C THR A 63 -7.32 -1.69 -26.32
N GLY A 64 -6.39 -1.86 -25.37
CA GLY A 64 -5.46 -0.82 -24.94
C GLY A 64 -6.13 0.32 -24.16
N GLN A 65 -7.41 0.16 -23.78
CA GLN A 65 -8.11 1.18 -23.02
C GLN A 65 -7.63 1.21 -21.57
N VAL A 66 -7.29 2.40 -21.08
CA VAL A 66 -6.84 2.58 -19.69
C VAL A 66 -8.03 2.49 -18.75
N ALA A 67 -8.06 1.46 -17.91
CA ALA A 67 -9.02 1.33 -16.82
C ALA A 67 -8.67 2.28 -15.67
N TRP A 68 -7.39 2.33 -15.27
CA TRP A 68 -6.89 3.21 -14.21
C TRP A 68 -5.49 3.74 -14.53
N GLY A 69 -5.21 4.99 -14.09
CA GLY A 69 -3.87 5.61 -14.21
C GLY A 69 -3.75 6.66 -15.31
N ALA A 70 -4.82 6.98 -16.06
CA ALA A 70 -4.90 8.12 -16.94
C ALA A 70 -6.01 9.06 -16.46
N PHE A 71 -5.65 10.29 -16.06
CA PHE A 71 -6.59 11.24 -15.46
C PHE A 71 -6.82 12.50 -16.34
N SER A 72 -6.28 12.50 -17.55
CA SER A 72 -6.36 13.66 -18.48
C SER A 72 -7.12 13.38 -19.78
N GLY A 73 -7.92 12.33 -19.82
CA GLY A 73 -8.70 11.88 -20.99
C GLY A 73 -8.42 10.41 -21.31
N GLY A 74 -9.39 9.73 -21.94
CA GLY A 74 -9.23 8.33 -22.35
C GLY A 74 -9.28 7.29 -21.21
N TYR A 75 -9.62 7.67 -19.99
CA TYR A 75 -9.76 6.74 -18.86
C TYR A 75 -11.21 6.26 -18.68
N ALA A 76 -11.36 5.11 -18.03
CA ALA A 76 -12.67 4.57 -17.67
C ALA A 76 -13.37 5.48 -16.63
N LYS A 77 -14.59 5.91 -16.95
CA LYS A 77 -15.40 6.71 -16.04
C LYS A 77 -16.34 5.81 -15.26
N PRO A 78 -16.18 5.69 -13.93
CA PRO A 78 -16.97 4.76 -13.10
C PRO A 78 -18.46 5.12 -13.03
N ASN A 79 -18.86 6.27 -13.50
CA ASN A 79 -20.23 6.77 -13.47
C ASN A 79 -21.00 6.59 -14.80
N ASN A 80 -20.54 5.69 -15.66
CA ASN A 80 -21.27 5.23 -16.83
C ASN A 80 -21.04 3.72 -17.05
N PRO A 81 -21.91 3.02 -17.80
CA PRO A 81 -21.86 1.57 -17.96
C PRO A 81 -20.50 1.04 -18.45
N ALA A 82 -19.98 1.59 -19.53
CA ALA A 82 -18.74 1.11 -20.15
C ALA A 82 -17.54 1.25 -19.22
N GLY A 83 -17.38 2.41 -18.57
CA GLY A 83 -16.27 2.65 -17.66
C GLY A 83 -16.41 1.90 -16.34
N ALA A 84 -17.63 1.74 -15.82
CA ALA A 84 -17.89 0.94 -14.63
C ALA A 84 -17.55 -0.53 -14.88
N SER A 85 -17.98 -1.10 -16.03
CA SER A 85 -17.67 -2.49 -16.40
C SER A 85 -16.18 -2.73 -16.63
N LEU A 86 -15.46 -1.77 -17.21
CA LEU A 86 -14.02 -1.88 -17.40
C LEU A 86 -13.24 -1.84 -16.07
N LEU A 87 -13.76 -1.12 -15.07
CA LEU A 87 -13.12 -0.98 -13.76
C LEU A 87 -13.44 -2.14 -12.82
N ALA A 88 -14.68 -2.62 -12.84
CA ALA A 88 -15.15 -3.67 -11.94
C ALA A 88 -14.53 -5.02 -12.32
N LEU A 89 -14.26 -5.85 -11.31
CA LEU A 89 -13.97 -7.26 -11.57
C LEU A 89 -15.25 -8.02 -11.90
N PRO A 90 -15.17 -9.06 -12.75
CA PRO A 90 -16.30 -9.92 -13.07
C PRO A 90 -16.87 -10.57 -11.80
N MET A 91 -18.19 -10.73 -11.76
CA MET A 91 -18.91 -11.40 -10.68
C MET A 91 -19.71 -12.57 -11.25
N ALA A 92 -19.60 -13.73 -10.64
CA ALA A 92 -20.43 -14.90 -11.01
C ALA A 92 -20.74 -15.74 -9.77
N ARG A 93 -21.98 -16.22 -9.70
CA ARG A 93 -22.45 -17.05 -8.60
C ARG A 93 -21.79 -18.44 -8.63
N GLY A 94 -21.34 -18.92 -7.48
CA GLY A 94 -20.80 -20.26 -7.30
C GLY A 94 -19.40 -20.49 -7.91
N ARG A 95 -18.77 -19.48 -8.52
CA ARG A 95 -17.39 -19.56 -9.01
C ARG A 95 -16.42 -18.95 -7.99
N PRO A 96 -15.25 -19.57 -7.75
CA PRO A 96 -14.19 -18.98 -6.92
C PRO A 96 -13.74 -17.61 -7.45
N LEU A 97 -13.26 -16.73 -6.57
CA LEU A 97 -12.74 -15.41 -6.96
C LEU A 97 -11.56 -15.52 -7.96
N SER A 98 -10.71 -16.53 -7.79
CA SER A 98 -9.56 -16.79 -8.66
C SER A 98 -9.91 -17.17 -10.11
N GLU A 99 -11.14 -17.62 -10.35
CA GLU A 99 -11.65 -17.94 -11.70
C GLU A 99 -12.34 -16.75 -12.38
N LEU A 100 -12.56 -15.65 -11.66
CA LEU A 100 -13.23 -14.45 -12.18
C LEU A 100 -12.17 -13.54 -12.82
N GLN A 101 -11.78 -13.87 -14.03
CA GLN A 101 -10.75 -13.17 -14.80
C GLN A 101 -11.39 -12.17 -15.78
N ASP A 102 -10.70 -11.07 -16.03
CA ASP A 102 -10.96 -10.06 -17.06
C ASP A 102 -9.69 -9.81 -17.87
N GLU A 103 -9.79 -8.99 -18.92
CA GLU A 103 -8.67 -8.66 -19.79
C GLU A 103 -7.86 -7.45 -19.29
N VAL A 104 -8.11 -6.98 -18.07
CA VAL A 104 -7.41 -5.82 -17.53
C VAL A 104 -6.18 -6.26 -16.75
N GLU A 105 -5.04 -5.71 -17.15
CA GLU A 105 -3.73 -6.03 -16.59
C GLU A 105 -3.04 -4.80 -15.98
N ALA A 106 -2.18 -5.03 -14.99
CA ALA A 106 -1.30 -4.02 -14.46
C ALA A 106 -0.04 -3.92 -15.33
N THR A 107 0.18 -2.76 -15.97
CA THR A 107 1.24 -2.58 -16.94
C THR A 107 2.47 -1.86 -16.40
N GLN A 108 2.30 -0.94 -15.45
CA GLN A 108 3.41 -0.19 -14.85
C GLN A 108 3.02 0.36 -13.47
N VAL A 109 4.00 0.66 -12.64
CA VAL A 109 3.78 1.45 -11.41
C VAL A 109 3.55 2.91 -11.79
N LEU A 110 2.59 3.58 -11.15
CA LEU A 110 2.30 4.98 -11.39
C LEU A 110 3.37 5.87 -10.76
N ASP A 111 4.38 6.22 -11.53
CA ASP A 111 5.42 7.17 -11.16
C ASP A 111 4.86 8.59 -11.06
N ARG A 112 4.02 8.98 -12.01
CA ARG A 112 3.42 10.31 -12.14
C ARG A 112 1.95 10.22 -12.50
N ILE A 113 1.11 10.92 -11.74
CA ILE A 113 -0.32 11.07 -12.02
C ILE A 113 -0.56 12.46 -12.62
N ARG A 114 -1.07 12.52 -13.85
CA ARG A 114 -1.48 13.78 -14.48
C ARG A 114 -2.96 14.01 -14.21
N VAL A 115 -3.28 15.05 -13.45
CA VAL A 115 -4.66 15.52 -13.20
C VAL A 115 -4.87 16.91 -13.81
N ARG A 116 -6.09 17.21 -14.26
CA ARG A 116 -6.47 18.57 -14.61
C ARG A 116 -7.17 19.22 -13.43
N LEU A 117 -6.52 20.22 -12.83
CA LEU A 117 -7.11 21.10 -11.83
C LEU A 117 -7.43 22.45 -12.49
N PHE A 118 -8.69 22.86 -12.46
CA PHE A 118 -9.16 24.11 -13.09
C PHE A 118 -8.74 24.28 -14.57
N GLY A 119 -8.71 23.16 -15.33
CA GLY A 119 -8.30 23.17 -16.75
C GLY A 119 -6.79 23.11 -16.99
N LEU A 120 -5.97 23.31 -15.97
CA LEU A 120 -4.51 23.22 -16.05
C LEU A 120 -4.03 21.80 -15.74
N PRO A 121 -3.09 21.24 -16.51
CA PRO A 121 -2.50 19.95 -16.21
C PRO A 121 -1.60 20.07 -14.97
N VAL A 122 -1.93 19.35 -13.92
CA VAL A 122 -1.11 19.20 -12.71
C VAL A 122 -0.55 17.80 -12.68
N GLN A 123 0.74 17.68 -12.49
CA GLN A 123 1.42 16.40 -12.37
C GLN A 123 1.68 16.12 -10.88
N LEU A 124 1.06 15.07 -10.36
CA LEU A 124 1.35 14.57 -9.02
C LEU A 124 2.40 13.45 -9.15
N LYS A 125 3.54 13.63 -8.52
CA LYS A 125 4.55 12.58 -8.40
C LYS A 125 4.09 11.58 -7.35
N ALA A 126 3.77 10.35 -7.73
CA ALA A 126 3.39 9.28 -6.81
C ALA A 126 4.65 8.58 -6.26
N TYR A 127 5.20 7.65 -7.02
CA TYR A 127 6.41 6.89 -6.61
C TYR A 127 7.70 7.41 -7.26
N PHE A 128 7.62 8.34 -8.19
CA PHE A 128 8.78 8.87 -8.92
C PHE A 128 9.89 9.37 -7.98
N GLN A 129 9.53 10.07 -6.90
CA GLN A 129 10.51 10.63 -5.98
C GLN A 129 11.27 9.54 -5.21
N MET A 130 10.59 8.45 -4.86
CA MET A 130 11.25 7.28 -4.26
C MET A 130 12.25 6.64 -5.23
N ILE A 131 11.89 6.50 -6.51
CA ILE A 131 12.82 5.99 -7.54
C ILE A 131 13.99 6.94 -7.76
N GLU A 132 13.78 8.27 -7.76
CA GLU A 132 14.87 9.26 -7.80
C GLU A 132 15.85 9.10 -6.63
N VAL A 133 15.33 8.86 -5.42
CA VAL A 133 16.15 8.62 -4.21
C VAL A 133 16.97 7.35 -4.36
N LEU A 134 16.36 6.25 -4.80
CA LEU A 134 17.09 5.01 -5.09
C LEU A 134 18.16 5.21 -6.16
N GLY A 135 17.87 6.01 -7.19
CA GLY A 135 18.87 6.41 -8.21
C GLY A 135 20.05 7.18 -7.63
N ALA A 136 19.82 8.08 -6.64
CA ALA A 136 20.91 8.75 -5.92
C ALA A 136 21.77 7.75 -5.11
N GLY A 137 21.18 6.64 -4.65
CA GLY A 137 21.87 5.50 -4.05
C GLY A 137 22.56 4.58 -5.04
N GLY A 138 22.57 4.90 -6.36
CA GLY A 138 23.24 4.10 -7.39
C GLY A 138 22.42 2.94 -7.96
N TYR A 139 21.13 2.82 -7.59
CA TYR A 139 20.24 1.83 -8.17
C TYR A 139 19.72 2.30 -9.54
N ARG A 140 19.71 1.43 -10.52
CA ARG A 140 19.15 1.71 -11.84
C ARG A 140 17.81 1.01 -12.01
N ASP A 141 16.79 1.81 -12.24
CA ASP A 141 15.42 1.31 -12.42
C ASP A 141 15.24 0.76 -13.85
N GLU A 142 14.67 -0.45 -13.95
CA GLU A 142 14.41 -1.14 -15.22
C GLU A 142 13.39 -0.40 -16.08
N SER A 143 12.33 0.10 -15.49
CA SER A 143 11.20 0.73 -16.20
C SER A 143 11.51 2.15 -16.68
N LEU A 144 12.27 2.92 -15.88
CA LEU A 144 12.59 4.31 -16.18
C LEU A 144 13.97 4.50 -16.78
N GLY A 145 14.82 3.49 -16.74
CA GLY A 145 16.20 3.56 -17.19
C GLY A 145 17.09 4.53 -16.39
N LEU A 146 16.59 5.06 -15.27
CA LEU A 146 17.26 6.07 -14.47
C LEU A 146 18.33 5.43 -13.58
N SER A 147 19.58 5.91 -13.72
CA SER A 147 20.62 5.77 -12.71
C SER A 147 21.21 7.15 -12.44
N GLY A 148 21.01 7.68 -11.24
CA GLY A 148 21.45 9.05 -10.94
C GLY A 148 22.94 9.18 -10.65
N ALA A 149 23.56 8.20 -9.99
CA ALA A 149 24.89 8.32 -9.41
C ALA A 149 25.94 7.44 -10.06
N VAL A 150 25.55 6.39 -10.78
CA VAL A 150 26.47 5.39 -11.35
C VAL A 150 26.20 5.21 -12.84
N ASP A 151 27.26 5.33 -13.65
CA ASP A 151 27.25 4.91 -15.04
C ASP A 151 27.65 3.43 -15.09
N TRP A 152 26.71 2.56 -15.44
CA TRP A 152 26.92 1.12 -15.55
C TRP A 152 27.54 0.69 -16.88
N GLY A 153 27.69 1.64 -17.83
CA GLY A 153 28.26 1.42 -19.16
C GLY A 153 27.35 0.71 -20.16
N ASP A 154 26.43 -0.11 -19.68
CA ASP A 154 25.45 -0.86 -20.45
C ASP A 154 24.13 -1.03 -19.67
N ASP A 155 23.21 -1.83 -20.20
CA ASP A 155 21.96 -2.16 -19.53
C ASP A 155 22.22 -3.11 -18.36
N HIS A 156 22.21 -2.55 -17.17
CA HIS A 156 22.29 -3.25 -15.90
C HIS A 156 21.29 -2.64 -14.93
N PHE A 157 20.29 -3.41 -14.57
CA PHE A 157 19.20 -2.95 -13.72
C PHE A 157 19.33 -3.58 -12.32
N THR A 158 19.13 -2.76 -11.29
CA THR A 158 19.24 -3.14 -9.89
C THR A 158 18.04 -2.66 -9.07
N CYS A 159 17.05 -2.04 -9.73
CA CYS A 159 15.78 -1.64 -9.14
C CYS A 159 14.65 -2.09 -10.08
N PHE A 160 13.67 -2.79 -9.52
CA PHE A 160 12.56 -3.38 -10.25
C PHE A 160 11.25 -2.94 -9.64
N GLN A 161 10.36 -2.37 -10.43
CA GLN A 161 9.02 -2.00 -10.00
C GLN A 161 8.07 -3.15 -10.26
N PHE A 162 7.32 -3.57 -9.25
CA PHE A 162 6.31 -4.62 -9.36
C PHE A 162 4.90 -4.02 -9.50
N PRO A 163 4.37 -3.81 -10.70
CA PRO A 163 2.97 -3.45 -10.89
C PRO A 163 2.08 -4.66 -10.62
N TYR A 164 0.94 -4.44 -9.95
CA TYR A 164 -0.03 -5.49 -9.69
C TYR A 164 -1.46 -4.96 -9.80
N ASP A 165 -2.40 -5.82 -10.14
CA ASP A 165 -3.81 -5.46 -10.17
C ASP A 165 -4.36 -5.37 -8.74
N PHE A 166 -4.44 -4.13 -8.26
CA PHE A 166 -4.88 -3.80 -6.91
C PHE A 166 -6.37 -4.10 -6.64
N ARG A 167 -7.15 -4.47 -7.65
CA ARG A 167 -8.54 -4.89 -7.50
C ARG A 167 -8.62 -6.33 -6.97
N ARG A 168 -7.66 -7.16 -7.37
CA ARG A 168 -7.63 -8.60 -7.12
C ARG A 168 -7.17 -8.95 -5.70
N ASP A 169 -7.44 -10.18 -5.31
CA ASP A 169 -6.95 -10.77 -4.06
C ASP A 169 -5.44 -10.58 -3.88
N ASN A 170 -5.03 -10.05 -2.72
CA ASN A 170 -3.61 -9.86 -2.40
C ASN A 170 -2.80 -11.17 -2.39
N VAL A 171 -3.43 -12.31 -2.14
CA VAL A 171 -2.76 -13.62 -2.23
C VAL A 171 -2.47 -13.99 -3.68
N GLU A 172 -3.39 -13.71 -4.61
CA GLU A 172 -3.15 -13.86 -6.05
C GLU A 172 -1.97 -12.96 -6.47
N ASN A 173 -1.96 -11.72 -6.03
CA ASN A 173 -0.87 -10.78 -6.30
C ASN A 173 0.46 -11.22 -5.64
N ALA A 174 0.44 -11.85 -4.46
CA ALA A 174 1.65 -12.39 -3.82
C ALA A 174 2.24 -13.58 -4.60
N ARG A 175 1.41 -14.39 -5.24
CA ARG A 175 1.87 -15.46 -6.15
C ARG A 175 2.55 -14.87 -7.38
N ARG A 176 1.95 -13.83 -7.99
CA ARG A 176 2.57 -13.10 -9.11
C ARG A 176 3.89 -12.42 -8.68
N LEU A 177 3.96 -11.89 -7.45
CA LEU A 177 5.21 -11.36 -6.90
C LEU A 177 6.27 -12.45 -6.75
N HIS A 178 5.89 -13.66 -6.37
CA HIS A 178 6.82 -14.79 -6.30
C HIS A 178 7.43 -15.10 -7.67
N GLU A 179 6.60 -15.21 -8.71
CA GLU A 179 7.05 -15.44 -10.08
C GLU A 179 7.96 -14.30 -10.57
N PHE A 180 7.58 -13.06 -10.30
CA PHE A 180 8.38 -11.88 -10.63
C PHE A 180 9.77 -11.90 -9.94
N ILE A 181 9.80 -12.25 -8.65
CA ILE A 181 11.07 -12.36 -7.90
C ILE A 181 11.97 -13.45 -8.49
N LEU A 182 11.43 -14.59 -8.87
CA LEU A 182 12.21 -15.67 -9.49
C LEU A 182 12.76 -15.25 -10.87
N ASP A 183 11.98 -14.52 -11.69
CA ASP A 183 12.44 -13.96 -12.95
C ASP A 183 13.59 -12.97 -12.75
N LYS A 184 13.42 -12.01 -11.81
CA LYS A 184 14.47 -11.04 -11.53
C LYS A 184 15.70 -11.66 -10.85
N LYS A 185 15.52 -12.73 -10.06
CA LYS A 185 16.64 -13.51 -9.51
C LYS A 185 17.48 -14.12 -10.64
N ALA A 186 16.86 -14.74 -11.63
CA ALA A 186 17.57 -15.30 -12.77
C ALA A 186 18.34 -14.23 -13.56
N TYR A 187 17.72 -13.05 -13.78
CA TYR A 187 18.38 -11.92 -14.43
C TYR A 187 19.61 -11.45 -13.63
N ILE A 188 19.48 -11.23 -12.31
CA ILE A 188 20.60 -10.77 -11.48
C ILE A 188 21.71 -11.82 -11.38
N GLN A 189 21.38 -13.12 -11.35
CA GLN A 189 22.39 -14.19 -11.40
C GLN A 189 23.23 -14.12 -12.66
N GLN A 190 22.61 -13.96 -13.82
CA GLN A 190 23.30 -13.81 -15.11
C GLN A 190 24.18 -12.57 -15.14
N GLU A 191 23.69 -11.43 -14.62
CA GLU A 191 24.46 -10.19 -14.54
C GLU A 191 25.64 -10.32 -13.57
N THR A 192 25.47 -11.03 -12.45
CA THR A 192 26.52 -11.27 -11.46
C THR A 192 27.62 -12.16 -12.04
N GLU A 193 27.25 -13.21 -12.76
CA GLU A 193 28.24 -14.02 -13.48
C GLU A 193 28.95 -13.22 -14.55
N ARG A 194 28.23 -12.47 -15.38
CA ARG A 194 28.80 -11.68 -16.48
C ARG A 194 29.76 -10.59 -16.00
N ARG A 195 29.43 -9.89 -14.91
CA ARG A 195 30.18 -8.73 -14.42
C ARG A 195 31.28 -9.09 -13.44
N TYR A 196 31.03 -10.07 -12.59
CA TYR A 196 31.91 -10.40 -11.47
C TYR A 196 32.50 -11.80 -11.53
N GLY A 197 32.09 -12.62 -12.51
CA GLY A 197 32.57 -14.00 -12.66
C GLY A 197 32.08 -14.95 -11.55
N VAL A 198 31.04 -14.56 -10.77
CA VAL A 198 30.49 -15.39 -9.70
C VAL A 198 29.35 -16.23 -10.25
N VAL A 199 29.60 -17.53 -10.37
CA VAL A 199 28.63 -18.53 -10.86
C VAL A 199 27.73 -18.95 -9.68
N ASP A 200 26.45 -19.19 -9.95
CA ASP A 200 25.45 -19.65 -8.97
C ASP A 200 25.35 -18.77 -7.71
N ALA A 201 25.49 -17.44 -7.87
CA ALA A 201 25.34 -16.51 -6.77
C ALA A 201 23.99 -16.65 -6.05
N ASP A 202 24.01 -16.70 -4.73
CA ASP A 202 22.76 -16.67 -3.92
C ASP A 202 22.20 -15.24 -3.88
N ILE A 203 21.31 -14.94 -4.81
CA ILE A 203 20.71 -13.61 -4.95
C ILE A 203 19.53 -13.45 -3.99
N LYS A 204 19.61 -12.39 -3.20
CA LYS A 204 18.50 -11.86 -2.41
C LYS A 204 18.16 -10.43 -2.82
N PHE A 205 16.97 -10.01 -2.51
CA PHE A 205 16.46 -8.67 -2.78
C PHE A 205 16.22 -7.91 -1.49
N ASP A 206 16.21 -6.58 -1.59
CA ASP A 206 15.55 -5.72 -0.64
C ASP A 206 14.19 -5.29 -1.20
N ILE A 207 13.18 -5.18 -0.35
CA ILE A 207 11.84 -4.74 -0.74
C ILE A 207 11.55 -3.37 -0.13
N VAL A 208 11.03 -2.44 -0.94
CA VAL A 208 10.40 -1.21 -0.48
C VAL A 208 8.94 -1.24 -0.90
N ALA A 209 8.05 -1.45 0.07
CA ALA A 209 6.63 -1.65 -0.19
C ALA A 209 5.77 -0.60 0.53
N HIS A 210 4.81 0.01 -0.18
CA HIS A 210 3.94 1.05 0.35
C HIS A 210 2.51 0.55 0.56
N SER A 211 1.87 0.93 1.69
CA SER A 211 0.44 0.75 1.94
C SER A 211 -0.01 -0.72 1.78
N MET A 212 -1.01 -0.99 0.95
CA MET A 212 -1.48 -2.36 0.65
C MET A 212 -0.36 -3.24 0.09
N GLY A 213 0.58 -2.68 -0.70
CA GLY A 213 1.75 -3.42 -1.17
C GLY A 213 2.62 -3.98 -0.04
N ALA A 214 2.63 -3.33 1.12
CA ALA A 214 3.32 -3.85 2.30
C ALA A 214 2.62 -5.06 2.92
N LEU A 215 1.30 -5.16 2.85
CA LEU A 215 0.57 -6.38 3.25
C LEU A 215 0.84 -7.53 2.29
N LEU A 216 0.88 -7.24 0.98
CA LEU A 216 1.27 -8.19 -0.05
C LEU A 216 2.68 -8.71 0.18
N ALA A 217 3.65 -7.82 0.42
CA ALA A 217 5.03 -8.19 0.77
C ALA A 217 5.10 -9.05 2.04
N ARG A 218 4.34 -8.70 3.10
CA ARG A 218 4.28 -9.49 4.33
C ARG A 218 3.71 -10.90 4.10
N TYR A 219 2.66 -11.03 3.28
CA TYR A 219 2.12 -12.33 2.92
C TYR A 219 3.17 -13.16 2.17
N TYR A 220 3.80 -12.56 1.15
CA TYR A 220 4.87 -13.19 0.39
C TYR A 220 6.03 -13.66 1.28
N LEU A 221 6.55 -12.82 2.17
CA LEU A 221 7.64 -13.20 3.07
C LEU A 221 7.31 -14.44 3.90
N ARG A 222 6.07 -14.55 4.37
CA ARG A 222 5.60 -15.62 5.24
C ARG A 222 5.31 -16.93 4.50
N TYR A 223 4.73 -16.84 3.30
CA TYR A 223 4.15 -17.98 2.58
C TYR A 223 4.70 -18.20 1.18
N GLY A 224 5.57 -17.31 0.67
CA GLY A 224 6.05 -17.36 -0.71
C GLY A 224 4.91 -17.30 -1.72
N GLY A 225 4.90 -18.20 -2.69
CA GLY A 225 3.83 -18.35 -3.68
C GLY A 225 2.65 -19.24 -3.23
N ALA A 226 2.53 -19.60 -1.94
CA ALA A 226 1.44 -20.46 -1.48
C ALA A 226 0.09 -19.73 -1.50
N ASP A 227 -0.95 -20.42 -2.01
CA ASP A 227 -2.33 -19.93 -1.93
C ASP A 227 -2.96 -20.22 -0.57
N LEU A 228 -4.06 -19.53 -0.25
CA LEU A 228 -4.91 -19.89 0.86
C LEU A 228 -5.80 -21.08 0.48
N PRO A 229 -5.83 -22.15 1.29
CA PRO A 229 -6.63 -23.33 1.00
C PRO A 229 -8.13 -23.03 0.86
N ALA A 230 -8.79 -23.71 -0.06
CA ALA A 230 -10.22 -23.49 -0.34
C ALA A 230 -11.14 -23.94 0.81
N ASP A 231 -10.66 -24.79 1.71
CA ASP A 231 -11.39 -25.26 2.89
C ASP A 231 -11.40 -24.26 4.06
N GLY A 232 -10.80 -23.07 3.87
CA GLY A 232 -10.73 -22.03 4.89
C GLY A 232 -9.58 -22.22 5.89
N SER A 233 -8.80 -23.29 5.80
CA SER A 233 -7.60 -23.48 6.61
C SER A 233 -6.49 -22.50 6.22
N LEU A 234 -5.40 -22.45 7.00
CA LEU A 234 -4.25 -21.60 6.71
C LEU A 234 -3.07 -22.45 6.18
N PRO A 235 -2.32 -21.94 5.19
CA PRO A 235 -1.12 -22.59 4.72
C PRO A 235 -0.07 -22.71 5.84
N ALA A 236 0.86 -23.63 5.69
CA ALA A 236 1.97 -23.73 6.63
C ALA A 236 2.81 -22.45 6.61
N LEU A 237 3.10 -21.91 7.80
CA LEU A 237 3.99 -20.75 7.95
C LEU A 237 5.44 -21.21 7.84
N THR A 238 6.02 -21.08 6.66
CA THR A 238 7.37 -21.56 6.33
C THR A 238 8.41 -20.47 6.15
N TRP A 239 7.97 -19.22 6.06
CA TRP A 239 8.81 -18.07 5.67
C TRP A 239 9.49 -18.27 4.31
N ALA A 240 8.84 -18.97 3.39
CA ALA A 240 9.43 -19.32 2.09
C ALA A 240 9.88 -18.10 1.28
N GLY A 241 9.16 -16.99 1.35
CA GLY A 241 9.55 -15.76 0.65
C GLY A 241 10.82 -15.11 1.21
N SER A 242 11.11 -15.30 2.50
CA SER A 242 12.33 -14.75 3.12
C SER A 242 13.63 -15.39 2.61
N GLN A 243 13.54 -16.52 1.90
CA GLN A 243 14.69 -17.11 1.23
C GLN A 243 15.22 -16.24 0.09
N HIS A 244 14.40 -15.32 -0.41
CA HIS A 244 14.72 -14.43 -1.52
C HIS A 244 14.82 -12.96 -1.09
N VAL A 245 14.58 -12.65 0.19
CA VAL A 245 14.54 -11.27 0.69
C VAL A 245 15.31 -11.16 2.00
N ASP A 246 16.18 -10.17 2.06
CA ASP A 246 17.00 -9.89 3.23
C ASP A 246 16.42 -8.76 4.09
N ARG A 247 15.91 -7.73 3.44
CA ARG A 247 15.33 -6.57 4.10
C ARG A 247 14.02 -6.14 3.45
N ALA A 248 13.00 -5.84 4.25
CA ALA A 248 11.77 -5.27 3.77
C ALA A 248 11.44 -3.97 4.52
N ILE A 249 11.39 -2.87 3.79
CA ILE A 249 11.02 -1.53 4.27
C ILE A 249 9.54 -1.34 3.96
N LEU A 250 8.70 -1.42 4.99
CA LEU A 250 7.25 -1.38 4.89
C LEU A 250 6.76 0.02 5.26
N VAL A 251 6.29 0.76 4.26
CA VAL A 251 5.87 2.16 4.40
C VAL A 251 4.36 2.23 4.52
N ALA A 252 3.87 2.79 5.60
CA ALA A 252 2.44 2.97 5.89
C ALA A 252 1.59 1.69 5.74
N PRO A 253 2.03 0.52 6.24
CA PRO A 253 1.26 -0.71 6.10
C PRO A 253 -0.03 -0.64 6.93
N PRO A 254 -1.22 -0.88 6.37
CA PRO A 254 -2.44 -1.01 7.15
C PRO A 254 -2.53 -2.40 7.79
N ASN A 255 -1.60 -2.71 8.70
CA ASN A 255 -1.44 -4.05 9.26
C ASN A 255 -2.69 -4.52 10.04
N ALA A 256 -3.32 -3.63 10.78
CA ALA A 256 -4.58 -3.90 11.46
C ALA A 256 -5.81 -3.44 10.65
N GLY A 257 -5.61 -3.06 9.38
CA GLY A 257 -6.64 -2.54 8.49
C GLY A 257 -6.75 -1.02 8.51
N SER A 258 -7.71 -0.49 7.74
CA SER A 258 -8.01 0.93 7.59
C SER A 258 -9.52 1.16 7.62
N LEU A 259 -9.98 2.11 8.42
CA LEU A 259 -11.38 2.56 8.45
C LEU A 259 -11.78 3.25 7.14
N GLU A 260 -10.83 3.83 6.42
CA GLU A 260 -11.07 4.39 5.09
C GLU A 260 -11.58 3.32 4.10
N SER A 261 -11.09 2.08 4.19
CA SER A 261 -11.58 0.98 3.35
C SER A 261 -13.04 0.63 3.63
N LEU A 262 -13.48 0.64 4.88
CA LEU A 262 -14.88 0.46 5.24
C LEU A 262 -15.74 1.57 4.64
N VAL A 263 -15.34 2.84 4.83
CA VAL A 263 -16.07 3.99 4.27
C VAL A 263 -16.14 3.90 2.74
N ASN A 264 -15.06 3.54 2.08
CA ASN A 264 -15.02 3.41 0.62
C ASN A 264 -15.96 2.31 0.11
N LEU A 265 -16.01 1.17 0.79
CA LEU A 265 -16.91 0.06 0.41
C LEU A 265 -18.38 0.40 0.66
N VAL A 266 -18.70 1.14 1.73
CA VAL A 266 -20.06 1.49 2.11
C VAL A 266 -20.59 2.72 1.36
N GLU A 267 -19.75 3.77 1.24
CA GLU A 267 -20.19 5.06 0.71
C GLU A 267 -19.66 5.34 -0.71
N GLY A 268 -18.72 4.52 -1.19
CA GLY A 268 -17.98 4.81 -2.42
C GLY A 268 -16.90 5.88 -2.23
N ARG A 269 -16.13 6.14 -3.27
CA ARG A 269 -14.97 7.04 -3.22
C ARG A 269 -14.98 8.11 -4.30
N LYS A 270 -14.60 9.32 -3.93
CA LYS A 270 -14.32 10.42 -4.86
C LYS A 270 -12.89 10.88 -4.69
N PHE A 271 -12.05 10.69 -5.70
CA PHE A 271 -10.61 11.01 -5.67
C PHE A 271 -10.27 12.49 -5.91
N GLY A 272 -11.26 13.37 -5.90
CA GLY A 272 -11.08 14.81 -6.04
C GLY A 272 -12.36 15.52 -6.45
N PRO A 273 -12.41 16.85 -6.36
CA PRO A 273 -13.64 17.59 -6.59
C PRO A 273 -14.17 17.48 -8.03
N THR A 274 -13.29 17.25 -9.01
CA THR A 274 -13.62 17.16 -10.44
C THR A 274 -13.67 15.75 -10.99
N LEU A 275 -13.25 14.74 -10.17
CA LEU A 275 -13.28 13.34 -10.59
C LEU A 275 -14.64 12.71 -10.26
N PRO A 276 -15.09 11.72 -11.06
CA PRO A 276 -16.33 11.00 -10.77
C PRO A 276 -16.21 10.20 -9.48
N ARG A 277 -17.36 9.88 -8.89
CA ARG A 277 -17.44 8.98 -7.72
C ARG A 277 -17.39 7.54 -8.20
N TYR A 278 -16.55 6.75 -7.58
CA TYR A 278 -16.55 5.30 -7.67
C TYR A 278 -17.62 4.76 -6.73
N THR A 279 -18.57 4.02 -7.27
CA THR A 279 -19.72 3.52 -6.52
C THR A 279 -19.34 2.35 -5.62
N PRO A 280 -20.11 2.09 -4.54
CA PRO A 280 -19.95 0.89 -3.73
C PRO A 280 -19.98 -0.41 -4.52
N SER A 281 -20.77 -0.48 -5.62
CA SER A 281 -20.82 -1.67 -6.48
C SER A 281 -19.53 -1.91 -7.27
N VAL A 282 -18.90 -0.85 -7.80
CA VAL A 282 -17.58 -0.97 -8.46
C VAL A 282 -16.51 -1.35 -7.46
N LEU A 283 -16.40 -0.63 -6.35
CA LEU A 283 -15.39 -0.89 -5.32
C LEU A 283 -15.63 -2.23 -4.62
N GLY A 284 -16.88 -2.61 -4.41
CA GLY A 284 -17.28 -3.88 -3.81
C GLY A 284 -16.97 -5.10 -4.68
N SER A 285 -16.66 -4.91 -5.97
CA SER A 285 -16.15 -5.97 -6.82
C SER A 285 -14.66 -6.30 -6.56
N PHE A 286 -13.93 -5.48 -5.76
CA PHE A 286 -12.50 -5.64 -5.49
C PHE A 286 -12.25 -6.43 -4.22
N PRO A 287 -11.88 -7.72 -4.26
CA PRO A 287 -11.56 -8.50 -3.06
C PRO A 287 -10.48 -7.87 -2.18
N ALA A 288 -9.50 -7.20 -2.78
CA ALA A 288 -8.42 -6.54 -2.06
C ALA A 288 -8.90 -5.46 -1.08
N LEU A 289 -9.99 -4.73 -1.38
CA LEU A 289 -10.54 -3.72 -0.47
C LEU A 289 -11.11 -4.33 0.82
N TYR A 290 -11.72 -5.51 0.74
CA TYR A 290 -12.19 -6.22 1.93
C TYR A 290 -11.02 -6.71 2.80
N GLN A 291 -9.88 -7.01 2.19
CA GLN A 291 -8.65 -7.39 2.89
C GLN A 291 -7.98 -6.23 3.64
N LEU A 292 -8.42 -4.99 3.39
CA LEU A 292 -8.00 -3.80 4.12
C LEU A 292 -8.96 -3.43 5.28
N LEU A 293 -10.04 -4.18 5.50
CA LEU A 293 -10.97 -3.90 6.59
C LEU A 293 -10.28 -4.03 7.97
N PRO A 294 -10.67 -3.17 8.94
CA PRO A 294 -10.04 -3.19 10.25
C PRO A 294 -10.33 -4.48 11.01
N ARG A 295 -9.40 -4.84 11.88
CA ARG A 295 -9.54 -6.01 12.77
C ARG A 295 -10.60 -5.74 13.84
N SER A 296 -11.69 -6.51 13.84
CA SER A 296 -12.81 -6.34 14.81
C SER A 296 -12.33 -6.33 16.25
N ARG A 297 -11.30 -7.14 16.60
CA ARG A 297 -10.74 -7.21 17.95
C ARG A 297 -10.12 -5.91 18.46
N HIS A 298 -9.85 -4.93 17.58
CA HIS A 298 -9.37 -3.60 17.97
C HIS A 298 -10.51 -2.63 18.34
N GLY A 299 -11.76 -3.02 18.16
CA GLY A 299 -12.92 -2.24 18.58
C GLY A 299 -13.08 -0.90 17.86
N SER A 300 -12.52 -0.75 16.66
CA SER A 300 -12.55 0.51 15.90
C SER A 300 -13.87 0.78 15.16
N VAL A 301 -14.79 -0.17 15.15
CA VAL A 301 -16.14 0.01 14.61
C VAL A 301 -17.13 -0.38 15.69
N VAL A 302 -17.99 0.56 16.07
CA VAL A 302 -18.91 0.42 17.21
C VAL A 302 -20.35 0.73 16.80
N TRP A 303 -21.31 0.28 17.58
CA TRP A 303 -22.70 0.71 17.43
C TRP A 303 -22.88 2.12 17.99
N ALA A 304 -23.62 2.97 17.26
CA ALA A 304 -23.87 4.34 17.69
C ALA A 304 -24.72 4.44 18.97
N ASP A 305 -25.57 3.44 19.21
CA ASP A 305 -26.49 3.33 20.33
C ASP A 305 -25.94 2.47 21.47
N GLY A 306 -24.87 2.85 22.08
CA GLY A 306 -24.27 2.11 23.22
C GLY A 306 -22.75 2.03 23.17
N GLY A 307 -22.16 2.20 21.99
CA GLY A 307 -20.71 2.20 21.83
C GLY A 307 -20.07 0.80 21.89
N GLU A 308 -20.89 -0.27 21.87
CA GLU A 308 -20.34 -1.62 21.86
C GLU A 308 -19.64 -1.91 20.52
N PRO A 309 -18.44 -2.51 20.54
CA PRO A 309 -17.75 -2.93 19.33
C PRO A 309 -18.58 -3.91 18.49
N ILE A 310 -18.51 -3.79 17.18
CA ILE A 310 -19.01 -4.81 16.26
C ILE A 310 -18.06 -6.00 16.33
N GLU A 311 -18.57 -7.13 16.81
CA GLU A 311 -17.77 -8.33 17.10
C GLU A 311 -17.12 -8.92 15.84
N ASP A 312 -17.86 -8.94 14.74
CA ASP A 312 -17.42 -9.50 13.47
C ASP A 312 -17.76 -8.60 12.28
N LEU A 313 -16.84 -7.72 11.92
CA LEU A 313 -17.00 -6.84 10.76
C LEU A 313 -16.98 -7.59 9.42
N LEU A 314 -16.46 -8.82 9.39
CA LEU A 314 -16.39 -9.66 8.20
C LEU A 314 -17.55 -10.66 8.09
N ASP A 315 -18.61 -10.52 8.89
CA ASP A 315 -19.82 -11.32 8.77
C ASP A 315 -20.66 -10.88 7.55
N PRO A 316 -20.86 -11.72 6.53
CA PRO A 316 -21.66 -11.38 5.37
C PRO A 316 -23.12 -11.05 5.71
N GLN A 317 -23.67 -11.60 6.80
CA GLN A 317 -25.04 -11.30 7.24
C GLN A 317 -25.14 -9.85 7.73
N LEU A 318 -24.16 -9.37 8.52
CA LEU A 318 -24.09 -7.98 8.95
C LEU A 318 -24.12 -7.02 7.74
N TRP A 319 -23.35 -7.30 6.69
CA TRP A 319 -23.29 -6.45 5.50
C TRP A 319 -24.64 -6.41 4.76
N GLN A 320 -25.36 -7.53 4.73
CA GLN A 320 -26.70 -7.59 4.14
C GLN A 320 -27.71 -6.81 4.96
N GLU A 321 -27.72 -6.97 6.29
CA GLU A 321 -28.60 -6.26 7.21
C GLU A 321 -28.38 -4.75 7.18
N MET A 322 -27.13 -4.31 7.14
CA MET A 322 -26.77 -2.87 7.06
C MET A 322 -26.92 -2.30 5.65
N GLY A 323 -27.13 -3.12 4.64
CA GLY A 323 -27.19 -2.68 3.24
C GLY A 323 -25.87 -2.11 2.73
N TRP A 324 -24.74 -2.66 3.13
CA TRP A 324 -23.40 -2.17 2.80
C TRP A 324 -22.84 -2.77 1.49
N GLY A 325 -22.07 -1.96 0.78
CA GLY A 325 -21.34 -2.40 -0.42
C GLY A 325 -22.27 -2.93 -1.50
N LEU A 326 -22.00 -4.15 -1.97
CA LEU A 326 -22.83 -4.84 -2.97
C LEU A 326 -24.24 -5.21 -2.46
N ALA A 327 -24.46 -5.20 -1.14
CA ALA A 327 -25.77 -5.43 -0.54
C ALA A 327 -26.67 -4.17 -0.57
N SER A 328 -26.13 -2.99 -0.90
CA SER A 328 -26.88 -1.75 -0.90
C SER A 328 -28.01 -1.75 -1.93
N PRO A 329 -29.27 -1.50 -1.54
CA PRO A 329 -30.36 -1.32 -2.49
C PRO A 329 -30.15 -0.16 -3.48
N ALA A 330 -29.37 0.86 -3.08
CA ALA A 330 -29.06 2.01 -3.92
C ALA A 330 -28.18 1.66 -5.13
N GLU A 331 -27.51 0.52 -5.11
CA GLU A 331 -26.60 0.07 -6.17
C GLU A 331 -27.30 -0.73 -7.29
N ALA A 332 -28.65 -0.84 -7.26
CA ALA A 332 -29.40 -1.63 -8.24
C ALA A 332 -29.18 -1.21 -9.69
N GLU A 333 -29.04 0.09 -9.97
CA GLU A 333 -28.75 0.61 -11.30
C GLU A 333 -27.33 0.25 -11.76
N SER A 334 -26.32 0.52 -10.93
CA SER A 334 -24.94 0.19 -11.27
C SER A 334 -24.68 -1.30 -11.34
N LEU A 335 -25.36 -2.14 -10.55
CA LEU A 335 -25.35 -3.59 -10.76
C LEU A 335 -25.93 -4.02 -12.11
N GLY A 336 -26.89 -3.26 -12.65
CA GLY A 336 -27.36 -3.43 -14.04
C GLY A 336 -26.30 -3.17 -15.09
N TRP A 337 -25.39 -2.25 -14.82
CA TRP A 337 -24.25 -1.96 -15.71
C TRP A 337 -23.16 -3.05 -15.63
N LEU A 338 -22.92 -3.59 -14.43
CA LEU A 338 -21.87 -4.59 -14.17
C LEU A 338 -22.29 -6.01 -14.57
N LEU A 339 -23.59 -6.30 -14.61
CA LEU A 339 -24.15 -7.62 -14.89
C LEU A 339 -25.26 -7.52 -15.97
N PRO A 340 -24.94 -6.97 -17.17
CA PRO A 340 -25.93 -6.70 -18.21
C PRO A 340 -26.58 -7.96 -18.78
N GLU A 341 -25.87 -9.10 -18.72
CA GLU A 341 -26.34 -10.42 -19.19
C GLU A 341 -27.39 -11.06 -18.27
N ILE A 342 -27.51 -10.57 -17.01
CA ILE A 342 -28.46 -11.11 -16.04
C ILE A 342 -29.77 -10.29 -16.09
N ALA A 343 -30.86 -10.94 -16.46
CA ALA A 343 -32.10 -10.26 -16.80
C ALA A 343 -32.77 -9.57 -15.60
N THR A 344 -32.86 -10.23 -14.42
CA THR A 344 -33.62 -9.70 -13.31
C THR A 344 -32.75 -9.00 -12.26
N ALA A 345 -33.27 -7.96 -11.62
CA ALA A 345 -32.59 -7.27 -10.53
C ALA A 345 -32.34 -8.21 -9.32
N ALA A 346 -33.24 -9.14 -9.08
CA ALA A 346 -33.11 -10.13 -8.02
C ALA A 346 -31.91 -11.08 -8.26
N ASP A 347 -31.74 -11.55 -9.48
CA ASP A 347 -30.62 -12.44 -9.84
C ASP A 347 -29.28 -11.68 -9.80
N ARG A 348 -29.24 -10.43 -10.30
CA ARG A 348 -28.06 -9.56 -10.18
C ARG A 348 -27.65 -9.35 -8.72
N ARG A 349 -28.64 -9.08 -7.85
CA ARG A 349 -28.41 -8.97 -6.41
C ARG A 349 -27.86 -10.27 -5.83
N ALA A 350 -28.40 -11.43 -6.23
CA ALA A 350 -27.92 -12.72 -5.76
C ALA A 350 -26.46 -12.99 -6.14
N VAL A 351 -26.04 -12.61 -7.36
CA VAL A 351 -24.65 -12.68 -7.81
C VAL A 351 -23.76 -11.74 -7.01
N ALA A 352 -24.19 -10.50 -6.81
CA ALA A 352 -23.46 -9.48 -6.06
C ALA A 352 -23.24 -9.89 -4.60
N LEU A 353 -24.28 -10.41 -3.94
CA LEU A 353 -24.19 -10.92 -2.56
C LEU A 353 -23.28 -12.14 -2.42
N ASP A 354 -23.28 -13.05 -3.40
CA ASP A 354 -22.34 -14.19 -3.42
C ASP A 354 -20.90 -13.72 -3.57
N HIS A 355 -20.65 -12.72 -4.43
CA HIS A 355 -19.32 -12.11 -4.60
C HIS A 355 -18.84 -11.41 -3.31
N GLN A 356 -19.71 -10.63 -2.68
CA GLN A 356 -19.41 -9.97 -1.40
C GLN A 356 -19.09 -10.97 -0.29
N ARG A 357 -19.90 -12.03 -0.16
CA ARG A 357 -19.64 -13.11 0.79
C ARG A 357 -18.27 -13.75 0.59
N LYS A 358 -17.94 -14.15 -0.63
CA LYS A 358 -16.64 -14.73 -0.98
C LYS A 358 -15.48 -13.78 -0.65
N SER A 359 -15.65 -12.49 -0.95
CA SER A 359 -14.62 -11.48 -0.67
C SER A 359 -14.40 -11.26 0.84
N LEU A 360 -15.47 -11.27 1.64
CA LEU A 360 -15.40 -11.18 3.11
C LEU A 360 -14.75 -12.42 3.72
N GLU A 361 -15.13 -13.63 3.26
CA GLU A 361 -14.54 -14.90 3.71
C GLU A 361 -13.03 -14.95 3.36
N ARG A 362 -12.66 -14.54 2.15
CA ARG A 362 -11.27 -14.47 1.72
C ARG A 362 -10.47 -13.42 2.50
N ALA A 363 -11.08 -12.28 2.81
CA ALA A 363 -10.46 -11.25 3.67
C ALA A 363 -10.22 -11.77 5.09
N ARG A 364 -11.15 -12.54 5.66
CA ARG A 364 -10.99 -13.20 6.97
C ARG A 364 -9.80 -14.14 6.98
N GLN A 365 -9.70 -14.99 5.96
CA GLN A 365 -8.61 -15.96 5.83
C GLN A 365 -7.25 -15.27 5.63
N PHE A 366 -7.20 -14.22 4.78
CA PHE A 366 -6.00 -13.40 4.58
C PHE A 366 -5.55 -12.71 5.86
N ALA A 367 -6.49 -12.09 6.58
CA ALA A 367 -6.22 -11.46 7.87
C ALA A 367 -5.65 -12.48 8.86
N ALA A 368 -6.28 -13.66 9.00
CA ALA A 368 -5.81 -14.71 9.88
C ALA A 368 -4.41 -15.23 9.51
N ALA A 369 -4.10 -15.32 8.22
CA ALA A 369 -2.77 -15.69 7.73
C ALA A 369 -1.69 -14.66 8.13
N LEU A 370 -1.99 -13.35 7.95
CA LEU A 370 -1.07 -12.28 8.35
C LEU A 370 -0.91 -12.14 9.87
N ASP A 371 -1.96 -12.43 10.63
CA ASP A 371 -2.01 -12.27 12.08
C ASP A 371 -1.48 -13.51 12.82
N ARG A 372 -1.29 -14.64 12.11
CA ARG A 372 -0.78 -15.87 12.70
C ARG A 372 0.56 -15.62 13.40
N PRO A 373 0.70 -15.95 14.70
CA PRO A 373 1.97 -15.79 15.39
C PRO A 373 3.08 -16.62 14.73
N GLY A 374 4.28 -16.05 14.63
CA GLY A 374 5.44 -16.74 14.08
C GLY A 374 6.69 -15.91 14.23
N GLN A 375 7.74 -16.54 14.72
CA GLN A 375 9.03 -15.88 14.86
C GLN A 375 9.63 -15.62 13.47
N ARG A 376 10.10 -14.40 13.26
CA ARG A 376 10.84 -14.01 12.06
C ARG A 376 12.15 -14.79 11.98
N PRO A 377 12.53 -15.33 10.80
CA PRO A 377 13.81 -16.03 10.66
C PRO A 377 14.99 -15.05 10.86
N PRO A 378 16.12 -15.52 11.37
CA PRO A 378 17.36 -14.76 11.37
C PRO A 378 17.71 -14.29 9.95
N GLY A 379 18.34 -13.13 9.83
CA GLY A 379 18.75 -12.57 8.54
C GLY A 379 17.65 -11.86 7.73
N LEU A 380 16.38 -11.86 8.19
CA LEU A 380 15.34 -11.03 7.59
C LEU A 380 15.10 -9.78 8.44
N ASP A 381 15.34 -8.61 7.91
CA ASP A 381 15.03 -7.33 8.56
C ASP A 381 13.68 -6.77 8.12
N LEU A 382 12.87 -6.33 9.09
CA LEU A 382 11.59 -5.66 8.86
C LEU A 382 11.65 -4.23 9.41
N MET A 383 11.72 -3.25 8.52
CA MET A 383 11.71 -1.83 8.86
C MET A 383 10.29 -1.27 8.68
N LEU A 384 9.81 -0.52 9.66
CA LEU A 384 8.53 0.16 9.58
C LEU A 384 8.73 1.66 9.37
N VAL A 385 8.05 2.23 8.39
CA VAL A 385 7.87 3.68 8.27
C VAL A 385 6.38 3.99 8.39
N ALA A 386 6.00 4.84 9.35
CA ALA A 386 4.60 5.17 9.60
C ALA A 386 4.42 6.67 9.85
N GLY A 387 3.21 7.19 9.59
CA GLY A 387 2.82 8.55 9.94
C GLY A 387 2.07 8.58 11.27
N ASP A 388 2.23 9.66 12.04
CA ASP A 388 1.57 9.84 13.34
C ASP A 388 1.13 11.28 13.63
N ALA A 389 1.15 12.15 12.65
CA ALA A 389 0.86 13.57 12.80
C ALA A 389 -0.35 14.10 12.01
N VAL A 390 -1.05 13.22 11.31
CA VAL A 390 -2.26 13.60 10.56
C VAL A 390 -3.48 12.98 11.22
N ASP A 391 -4.50 13.79 11.43
CA ASP A 391 -5.79 13.35 11.93
C ASP A 391 -6.35 12.21 11.08
N THR A 392 -6.58 11.07 11.73
CA THR A 392 -6.99 9.84 11.07
C THR A 392 -8.19 9.24 11.83
N PRO A 393 -9.29 8.85 11.17
CA PRO A 393 -10.41 8.19 11.85
C PRO A 393 -9.91 7.00 12.68
N ALA A 394 -10.23 7.00 13.97
CA ALA A 394 -9.84 5.97 14.92
C ALA A 394 -11.01 5.07 15.32
N VAL A 395 -12.20 5.63 15.44
CA VAL A 395 -13.43 4.89 15.70
C VAL A 395 -14.54 5.40 14.77
N ILE A 396 -15.25 4.46 14.16
CA ILE A 396 -16.48 4.71 13.39
C ILE A 396 -17.67 4.15 14.14
N ALA A 397 -18.71 4.99 14.33
CA ALA A 397 -20.00 4.58 14.84
C ALA A 397 -20.94 4.18 13.69
N VAL A 398 -21.70 3.12 13.88
CA VAL A 398 -22.69 2.59 12.93
C VAL A 398 -24.09 2.76 13.52
N GLU A 399 -24.97 3.42 12.78
CA GLU A 399 -26.38 3.52 13.12
C GLU A 399 -27.11 2.23 12.73
N ARG A 400 -27.63 1.48 13.72
CA ARG A 400 -28.28 0.16 13.48
C ARG A 400 -29.46 0.22 12.51
N SER A 401 -30.24 1.30 12.55
CA SER A 401 -31.48 1.42 11.75
C SER A 401 -31.21 1.71 10.28
N THR A 402 -30.05 2.30 9.94
CA THR A 402 -29.77 2.80 8.59
C THR A 402 -28.47 2.29 7.98
N GLY A 403 -27.60 1.69 8.79
CA GLY A 403 -26.25 1.30 8.39
C GLY A 403 -25.30 2.48 8.13
N ARG A 404 -25.69 3.73 8.46
CA ARG A 404 -24.87 4.92 8.24
C ARG A 404 -23.64 4.92 9.12
N LEU A 405 -22.54 5.36 8.53
CA LEU A 405 -21.24 5.51 9.20
C LEU A 405 -21.06 6.95 9.69
N GLY A 406 -20.50 7.11 10.88
CA GLY A 406 -20.08 8.41 11.40
C GLY A 406 -18.74 8.29 12.13
N VAL A 407 -17.83 9.22 11.88
CA VAL A 407 -16.56 9.26 12.60
C VAL A 407 -16.82 9.70 14.05
N LEU A 408 -16.50 8.83 15.00
CA LEU A 408 -16.68 9.09 16.42
C LEU A 408 -15.39 9.62 17.08
N GLU A 409 -14.25 9.04 16.72
CA GLU A 409 -12.96 9.43 17.26
C GLU A 409 -11.91 9.61 16.17
N ILE A 410 -10.99 10.52 16.42
CA ILE A 410 -9.81 10.81 15.61
C ILE A 410 -8.58 10.42 16.41
N GLY A 411 -7.61 9.81 15.73
CA GLY A 411 -6.34 9.39 16.30
C GLY A 411 -5.13 9.79 15.46
N ALA A 412 -3.95 9.52 15.98
CA ALA A 412 -2.70 9.76 15.29
C ALA A 412 -2.49 8.75 14.15
N GLY A 413 -2.16 9.26 12.97
CA GLY A 413 -1.89 8.45 11.78
C GLY A 413 -1.34 9.31 10.64
N ASP A 414 -1.61 8.87 9.41
CA ASP A 414 -1.19 9.55 8.18
C ASP A 414 -2.37 10.05 7.31
N GLY A 415 -3.57 10.05 7.87
CA GLY A 415 -4.83 10.40 7.20
C GLY A 415 -5.58 9.21 6.60
N SER A 416 -4.91 8.08 6.36
CA SER A 416 -5.50 6.84 5.83
C SER A 416 -5.27 5.64 6.74
N VAL A 417 -4.11 5.58 7.39
CA VAL A 417 -3.70 4.49 8.28
C VAL A 417 -3.34 5.03 9.65
N LEU A 418 -3.97 4.50 10.69
CA LEU A 418 -3.62 4.81 12.07
C LEU A 418 -2.20 4.31 12.40
N ARG A 419 -1.47 5.06 13.22
CA ARG A 419 -0.19 4.63 13.78
C ARG A 419 -0.30 3.25 14.46
N SER A 420 -1.37 3.03 15.21
CA SER A 420 -1.63 1.74 15.86
C SER A 420 -1.82 0.61 14.85
N SER A 421 -2.50 0.88 13.73
CA SER A 421 -2.64 -0.10 12.65
C SER A 421 -1.31 -0.41 11.98
N ALA A 422 -0.51 0.61 11.66
CA ALA A 422 0.81 0.41 11.06
C ALA A 422 1.73 -0.44 11.94
N LEU A 423 1.73 -0.18 13.24
CA LEU A 423 2.48 -0.95 14.24
C LEU A 423 1.93 -2.36 14.48
N MET A 424 0.68 -2.65 14.09
CA MET A 424 -0.09 -3.81 14.56
C MET A 424 -0.15 -3.87 16.07
N ASP A 425 -0.62 -2.78 16.69
CA ASP A 425 -0.63 -2.61 18.15
C ASP A 425 -1.80 -3.36 18.80
N GLU A 426 -1.53 -4.52 19.34
CA GLU A 426 -2.51 -5.39 19.99
C GLU A 426 -2.98 -4.90 21.37
N ARG A 427 -2.51 -3.73 21.83
CA ARG A 427 -3.04 -3.07 23.03
C ARG A 427 -4.37 -2.36 22.75
N ILE A 428 -4.65 -2.06 21.48
CA ILE A 428 -5.91 -1.43 21.06
C ILE A 428 -7.07 -2.40 21.29
N GLY A 429 -8.15 -1.91 21.90
CA GLY A 429 -9.31 -2.73 22.27
C GLY A 429 -9.11 -3.64 23.50
N ARG A 430 -7.99 -3.47 24.23
CA ARG A 430 -7.63 -4.25 25.44
C ARG A 430 -7.17 -3.34 26.57
N THR A 431 -6.93 -3.94 27.73
CA THR A 431 -6.28 -3.23 28.85
C THR A 431 -4.89 -2.77 28.41
N TRP A 432 -4.64 -1.46 28.55
CA TRP A 432 -3.40 -0.84 28.15
C TRP A 432 -2.18 -1.39 28.90
N GLN A 433 -1.09 -1.58 28.18
CA GLN A 433 0.21 -2.01 28.70
C GLN A 433 1.32 -1.05 28.25
N PRO A 434 2.39 -0.83 29.03
CA PRO A 434 3.39 0.20 28.75
C PRO A 434 4.25 -0.09 27.50
N THR A 435 4.44 -1.34 27.11
CA THR A 435 5.26 -1.73 25.95
C THR A 435 4.38 -2.16 24.79
N LEU A 436 4.83 -1.86 23.57
CA LEU A 436 4.16 -2.28 22.34
C LEU A 436 3.95 -3.81 22.34
N GLN A 437 2.73 -4.21 22.07
CA GLN A 437 2.37 -5.61 21.84
C GLN A 437 2.06 -5.76 20.34
N SER A 438 3.01 -6.28 19.59
CA SER A 438 2.84 -6.53 18.15
C SER A 438 3.27 -7.96 17.80
N PRO A 439 2.50 -8.68 16.98
CA PRO A 439 2.92 -9.98 16.44
C PRO A 439 4.01 -9.84 15.36
N ILE A 440 4.34 -8.60 14.97
CA ILE A 440 5.37 -8.29 13.99
C ILE A 440 6.65 -7.91 14.74
N GLY A 441 7.71 -8.68 14.56
CA GLY A 441 9.02 -8.35 15.11
C GLY A 441 9.72 -7.28 14.26
N TRP A 442 9.41 -6.01 14.50
CA TRP A 442 10.08 -4.90 13.82
C TRP A 442 11.57 -4.85 14.18
N THR A 443 12.44 -4.71 13.17
CA THR A 443 13.88 -4.45 13.39
C THR A 443 14.06 -2.99 13.79
N ASP A 444 13.42 -2.08 13.06
CA ASP A 444 13.44 -0.64 13.34
C ASP A 444 12.11 0.02 12.97
N THR A 445 11.83 1.20 13.53
CA THR A 445 10.61 1.97 13.28
C THR A 445 10.89 3.45 13.13
N LEU A 446 10.44 4.05 12.03
CA LEU A 446 10.55 5.47 11.74
C LEU A 446 9.15 6.10 11.70
N MET A 447 8.92 7.12 12.55
CA MET A 447 7.67 7.89 12.57
C MET A 447 7.88 9.23 11.87
N LEU A 448 6.98 9.59 10.95
CA LEU A 448 7.07 10.78 10.12
C LEU A 448 5.83 11.67 10.25
N PHE A 449 6.02 12.98 10.12
CA PHE A 449 4.98 14.01 10.27
C PHE A 449 4.37 14.40 8.92
N THR A 450 3.84 13.45 8.18
CA THR A 450 3.27 13.69 6.85
C THR A 450 2.11 12.77 6.54
N ASN A 451 1.39 13.06 5.45
CA ASN A 451 0.25 12.25 5.01
C ASN A 451 0.70 10.98 4.28
N HIS A 452 -0.24 10.06 4.07
CA HIS A 452 -0.04 8.73 3.54
C HIS A 452 0.84 8.65 2.27
N LEU A 453 0.57 9.46 1.25
CA LEU A 453 1.40 9.55 0.04
C LEU A 453 2.65 10.41 0.22
N GLY A 454 2.68 11.24 1.26
CA GLY A 454 3.82 12.08 1.61
C GLY A 454 4.97 11.30 2.21
N LEU A 455 4.70 10.15 2.85
CA LEU A 455 5.71 9.33 3.52
C LEU A 455 6.84 8.94 2.56
N THR A 456 6.52 8.49 1.35
CA THR A 456 7.51 8.12 0.33
C THR A 456 8.25 9.30 -0.31
N LYS A 457 7.87 10.53 0.03
CA LYS A 457 8.43 11.79 -0.48
C LYS A 457 9.15 12.59 0.60
N ASP A 458 9.04 12.15 1.84
CA ASP A 458 9.65 12.82 2.97
C ASP A 458 11.18 12.73 2.89
N ARG A 459 11.87 13.79 3.30
CA ARG A 459 13.33 13.86 3.24
C ARG A 459 13.98 12.94 4.27
N ILE A 460 13.37 12.82 5.43
CA ILE A 460 13.85 11.92 6.48
C ILE A 460 13.69 10.48 6.01
N PHE A 461 12.57 10.14 5.35
CA PHE A 461 12.41 8.84 4.69
C PHE A 461 13.52 8.60 3.68
N SER A 462 13.77 9.56 2.79
CA SER A 462 14.76 9.43 1.71
C SER A 462 16.17 9.16 2.24
N ASP A 463 16.58 9.83 3.31
CA ASP A 463 17.87 9.64 3.95
C ASP A 463 17.96 8.28 4.66
N ASN A 464 16.94 7.95 5.48
CA ASN A 464 16.92 6.67 6.20
C ASN A 464 16.82 5.45 5.29
N VAL A 465 16.06 5.53 4.19
CA VAL A 465 15.98 4.40 3.26
C VAL A 465 17.33 4.12 2.60
N LEU A 466 18.06 5.16 2.21
CA LEU A 466 19.42 4.97 1.68
C LEU A 466 20.39 4.46 2.73
N TYR A 467 20.31 4.94 3.97
CA TYR A 467 21.12 4.42 5.07
C TYR A 467 20.87 2.93 5.26
N TRP A 468 19.61 2.52 5.41
CA TRP A 468 19.27 1.11 5.59
C TRP A 468 19.70 0.22 4.42
N LEU A 469 19.63 0.72 3.19
CA LEU A 469 19.97 -0.07 2.02
C LEU A 469 21.50 -0.15 1.75
N LEU A 470 22.26 0.88 2.12
CA LEU A 470 23.65 1.04 1.70
C LEU A 470 24.66 0.94 2.83
N GLU A 471 24.32 1.34 4.05
CA GLU A 471 25.30 1.51 5.13
C GLU A 471 24.95 0.75 6.42
N ASP A 472 23.66 0.46 6.65
CA ASP A 472 23.23 -0.27 7.84
C ASP A 472 23.71 -1.73 7.78
N PRO A 473 24.45 -2.21 8.81
CA PRO A 473 24.94 -3.57 8.82
C PRO A 473 23.81 -4.59 8.73
N ARG A 474 24.00 -5.60 7.90
CA ARG A 474 23.01 -6.69 7.78
C ARG A 474 23.23 -7.71 8.90
N ASN A 475 22.11 -8.15 9.48
CA ASN A 475 22.13 -9.21 10.48
C ASN A 475 22.33 -10.56 9.75
N SER A 476 23.59 -10.99 9.64
CA SER A 476 23.98 -12.28 9.04
C SER A 476 23.58 -13.48 9.90
#